data_5223722a872bed8cf3b3075ebda665ba
#
_entry.id   5223722a872bed8cf3b3075ebda665ba
#
_cell.length_a   1.000
_cell.length_b   1.000
_cell.length_c   1.000
_cell.angle_alpha   90.00
_cell.angle_beta   90.00
_cell.angle_gamma   90.00
#
_symmetry.space_group_name_H-M   'P 1'
#
loop_
_entity.id
_entity.type
_entity.pdbx_description
1 polymer ?
#
loop_
_entity_poly.entity_id
_entity_poly.type
_entity_poly.pdbx_seq_one_letter_code
_entity_poly.pdbx_strand_id
1 'polypeptide(L)'
;MSENGSFVGQPNFVIIFADDLGYGDLGVYGHPTIRTPHLDRMAAEGLRFTQFYTGASVCTPSRAALLTGRLPVRSGMADDRIRVIFPPSKGGLPAAEITIAEALKSIGYATAAIGKWHLGHLPEYLPTAHGFDEYFGIPYSNDMTPSASKGARVQTYPPLPLMRGEEIIEEEPDQRLLTRRYTEESITFIRSNVDNPFFLYVPHSMPHIPIFASEDFEGTSTRGLYGDVIEELDWSVGQILEVLRDTGLDRKTFVIFTSDNSPWLTVGLAGGTAGLLRNGKGTTWEGGMRVPTIAWWPETIPAGNVTQALGKTMNLLPTMLGLAGAALPGDRVLDGVDLTPVLKDPAARVRESVYYYRGAQLWAARKGPWKMHYITRSAYVGDQPVMHIPPALYHLDRDPGERFNVAADEPEVLREIQAMVDAHKEELVKAPSQLDIPEWND
;
A
#
# COMPACT_ATOMS: atom_id res chain seq x y z
N MET A 1 -20.67 19.44 -14.65
CA MET A 1 -20.31 19.90 -13.29
C MET A 1 -21.41 20.84 -12.84
N SER A 2 -22.00 20.59 -11.66
CA SER A 2 -22.88 21.59 -11.04
C SER A 2 -22.03 22.81 -10.65
N GLU A 3 -22.60 23.99 -10.56
CA GLU A 3 -21.92 25.25 -10.21
C GLU A 3 -21.18 25.22 -8.83
N ASN A 4 -21.34 24.16 -8.04
CA ASN A 4 -20.71 23.95 -6.73
C ASN A 4 -19.58 22.90 -6.74
N GLY A 5 -19.10 22.42 -7.90
CA GLY A 5 -17.98 21.48 -7.95
C GLY A 5 -18.27 20.07 -7.39
N SER A 6 -19.53 19.75 -7.09
CA SER A 6 -19.93 18.39 -6.72
C SER A 6 -20.04 17.51 -7.97
N PHE A 7 -19.53 16.28 -7.88
CA PHE A 7 -19.68 15.28 -8.92
C PHE A 7 -21.17 14.93 -9.07
N VAL A 8 -21.65 14.80 -10.30
CA VAL A 8 -23.00 14.31 -10.58
C VAL A 8 -22.97 12.79 -10.47
N GLY A 9 -23.42 12.26 -9.34
CA GLY A 9 -23.45 10.83 -9.02
C GLY A 9 -22.30 10.38 -8.09
N GLN A 10 -22.44 9.19 -7.55
CA GLN A 10 -21.42 8.54 -6.71
C GLN A 10 -20.36 7.90 -7.62
N PRO A 11 -19.05 8.28 -7.53
CA PRO A 11 -18.01 7.66 -8.33
C PRO A 11 -17.69 6.25 -7.82
N ASN A 12 -17.24 5.38 -8.71
CA ASN A 12 -16.63 4.10 -8.34
C ASN A 12 -15.19 4.31 -7.87
N PHE A 13 -14.69 3.37 -7.07
CA PHE A 13 -13.32 3.38 -6.59
C PHE A 13 -12.64 2.04 -6.85
N VAL A 14 -11.42 2.08 -7.38
CA VAL A 14 -10.57 0.90 -7.55
C VAL A 14 -9.18 1.20 -6.96
N ILE A 15 -8.74 0.38 -6.03
CA ILE A 15 -7.37 0.38 -5.52
C ILE A 15 -6.67 -0.87 -6.04
N ILE A 16 -5.65 -0.71 -6.88
CA ILE A 16 -4.77 -1.79 -7.30
C ILE A 16 -3.48 -1.68 -6.49
N PHE A 17 -3.18 -2.70 -5.69
CA PHE A 17 -2.18 -2.64 -4.63
C PHE A 17 -1.18 -3.78 -4.77
N ALA A 18 0.05 -3.45 -5.20
CA ALA A 18 1.12 -4.44 -5.31
C ALA A 18 1.73 -4.75 -3.94
N ASP A 19 2.46 -5.87 -3.85
CA ASP A 19 3.14 -6.35 -2.64
C ASP A 19 4.65 -6.33 -2.85
N ASP A 20 5.39 -5.49 -2.12
CA ASP A 20 6.84 -5.32 -2.25
C ASP A 20 7.33 -4.68 -3.57
N LEU A 21 6.50 -3.91 -4.27
CA LEU A 21 6.89 -3.26 -5.52
C LEU A 21 7.79 -2.04 -5.25
N GLY A 22 8.96 -2.01 -5.88
CA GLY A 22 9.92 -0.93 -5.72
C GLY A 22 9.55 0.35 -6.47
N TYR A 23 9.99 1.49 -5.92
CA TYR A 23 9.80 2.80 -6.54
C TYR A 23 10.37 2.86 -7.97
N GLY A 24 11.48 2.15 -8.23
CA GLY A 24 12.17 2.12 -9.52
C GLY A 24 11.79 0.95 -10.43
N ASP A 25 10.74 0.17 -10.15
CA ASP A 25 10.44 -1.05 -10.89
C ASP A 25 9.55 -0.85 -12.13
N LEU A 26 8.95 0.33 -12.31
CA LEU A 26 8.07 0.64 -13.44
C LEU A 26 8.80 1.49 -14.50
N GLY A 27 8.44 1.33 -15.77
CA GLY A 27 8.97 2.13 -16.89
C GLY A 27 8.84 3.63 -16.64
N VAL A 28 7.64 4.12 -16.29
CA VAL A 28 7.36 5.53 -16.00
C VAL A 28 8.08 6.06 -14.73
N TYR A 29 8.64 5.17 -13.89
CA TYR A 29 9.51 5.50 -12.76
C TYR A 29 10.99 5.26 -13.04
N GLY A 30 11.35 4.91 -14.29
CA GLY A 30 12.73 4.89 -14.78
C GLY A 30 13.39 3.51 -14.80
N HIS A 31 12.65 2.39 -14.71
CA HIS A 31 13.25 1.06 -14.90
C HIS A 31 13.73 0.90 -16.35
N PRO A 32 15.01 0.48 -16.57
CA PRO A 32 15.57 0.50 -17.92
C PRO A 32 15.10 -0.66 -18.81
N THR A 33 14.62 -1.76 -18.27
CA THR A 33 14.36 -2.99 -19.01
C THR A 33 13.01 -3.65 -18.75
N ILE A 34 12.36 -3.44 -17.60
CA ILE A 34 11.00 -3.92 -17.35
C ILE A 34 10.02 -3.04 -18.14
N ARG A 35 9.12 -3.67 -18.88
CA ARG A 35 8.12 -2.99 -19.71
C ARG A 35 6.78 -2.97 -19.03
N THR A 36 6.26 -1.75 -18.76
CA THR A 36 4.98 -1.54 -18.10
C THR A 36 4.07 -0.61 -18.93
N PRO A 37 3.72 -1.00 -20.19
CA PRO A 37 3.02 -0.12 -21.11
C PRO A 37 1.64 0.32 -20.62
N HIS A 38 0.94 -0.50 -19.83
CA HIS A 38 -0.39 -0.15 -19.31
C HIS A 38 -0.30 0.84 -18.14
N LEU A 39 0.65 0.67 -17.22
CA LEU A 39 0.94 1.63 -16.14
C LEU A 39 1.54 2.92 -16.68
N ASP A 40 2.40 2.84 -17.69
CA ASP A 40 2.95 4.02 -18.36
C ASP A 40 1.83 4.82 -19.06
N ARG A 41 0.88 4.13 -19.71
CA ARG A 41 -0.32 4.74 -20.28
C ARG A 41 -1.24 5.30 -19.19
N MET A 42 -1.47 4.57 -18.09
CA MET A 42 -2.25 5.05 -16.94
C MET A 42 -1.68 6.37 -16.41
N ALA A 43 -0.35 6.50 -16.33
CA ALA A 43 0.33 7.73 -15.92
C ALA A 43 0.20 8.85 -16.96
N ALA A 44 0.27 8.52 -18.25
CA ALA A 44 0.09 9.49 -19.34
C ALA A 44 -1.36 10.01 -19.43
N GLU A 45 -2.34 9.23 -19.05
CA GLU A 45 -3.75 9.59 -19.00
C GLU A 45 -4.21 10.14 -17.65
N GLY A 46 -3.35 10.10 -16.62
CA GLY A 46 -3.67 10.47 -15.25
C GLY A 46 -2.61 11.33 -14.58
N LEU A 47 -2.37 11.07 -13.29
CA LEU A 47 -1.48 11.81 -12.42
C LEU A 47 -0.46 10.86 -11.76
N ARG A 48 0.83 11.10 -11.98
CA ARG A 48 1.92 10.39 -11.33
C ARG A 48 2.39 11.15 -10.08
N PHE A 49 2.40 10.48 -8.93
CA PHE A 49 2.98 11.02 -7.70
C PHE A 49 4.47 10.67 -7.61
N THR A 50 5.31 11.66 -7.37
CA THR A 50 6.74 11.43 -7.10
C THR A 50 7.03 11.22 -5.62
N GLN A 51 6.09 11.58 -4.73
CA GLN A 51 6.25 11.56 -3.28
C GLN A 51 5.00 10.96 -2.62
N PHE A 52 4.85 9.62 -2.70
CA PHE A 52 3.74 8.91 -2.07
C PHE A 52 4.28 7.88 -1.08
N TYR A 53 3.69 7.84 0.12
CA TYR A 53 4.22 7.08 1.25
C TYR A 53 3.22 6.09 1.81
N THR A 54 3.72 4.93 2.18
CA THR A 54 2.95 3.92 2.90
C THR A 54 2.91 4.23 4.40
N GLY A 55 1.92 3.65 5.11
CA GLY A 55 1.80 3.82 6.56
C GLY A 55 2.84 3.05 7.38
N ALA A 56 3.50 2.06 6.77
CA ALA A 56 4.57 1.27 7.35
C ALA A 56 5.45 0.66 6.25
N SER A 57 6.62 0.17 6.62
CA SER A 57 7.59 -0.44 5.68
C SER A 57 7.43 -1.96 5.53
N VAL A 58 6.29 -2.53 5.97
CA VAL A 58 5.95 -3.97 5.86
C VAL A 58 4.43 -4.15 5.72
N CYS A 59 4.01 -5.31 5.18
CA CYS A 59 2.67 -5.57 4.66
C CYS A 59 1.51 -5.30 5.64
N THR A 60 1.36 -6.07 6.72
CA THR A 60 0.20 -5.99 7.65
C THR A 60 -0.08 -4.56 8.13
N PRO A 61 0.86 -3.85 8.78
CA PRO A 61 0.59 -2.50 9.25
C PRO A 61 0.31 -1.51 8.12
N SER A 62 0.96 -1.66 6.95
CA SER A 62 0.71 -0.80 5.80
C SER A 62 -0.70 -0.97 5.23
N ARG A 63 -1.17 -2.21 5.11
CA ARG A 63 -2.54 -2.53 4.64
C ARG A 63 -3.60 -2.01 5.61
N ALA A 64 -3.37 -2.15 6.92
CA ALA A 64 -4.22 -1.55 7.94
C ALA A 64 -4.29 -0.02 7.80
N ALA A 65 -3.14 0.63 7.65
CA ALA A 65 -3.08 2.09 7.49
C ALA A 65 -3.82 2.58 6.25
N LEU A 66 -3.72 1.87 5.12
CA LEU A 66 -4.45 2.20 3.89
C LEU A 66 -5.95 2.16 4.12
N LEU A 67 -6.46 1.03 4.66
CA LEU A 67 -7.89 0.80 4.78
C LEU A 67 -8.56 1.65 5.85
N THR A 68 -7.84 2.00 6.93
CA THR A 68 -8.40 2.76 8.07
C THR A 68 -8.10 4.26 8.03
N GLY A 69 -7.17 4.72 7.18
CA GLY A 69 -6.71 6.11 7.16
C GLY A 69 -5.91 6.53 8.39
N ARG A 70 -5.43 5.57 9.21
CA ARG A 70 -4.79 5.80 10.51
C ARG A 70 -3.41 5.17 10.58
N LEU A 71 -2.52 5.76 11.40
CA LEU A 71 -1.24 5.13 11.72
C LEU A 71 -1.46 3.77 12.42
N PRO A 72 -0.69 2.73 12.04
CA PRO A 72 -0.86 1.38 12.61
C PRO A 72 -0.74 1.33 14.13
N VAL A 73 0.00 2.24 14.73
CA VAL A 73 0.12 2.35 16.21
C VAL A 73 -1.19 2.78 16.88
N ARG A 74 -2.11 3.45 16.15
CA ARG A 74 -3.42 3.86 16.67
C ARG A 74 -4.46 2.74 16.58
N SER A 75 -4.31 1.85 15.60
CA SER A 75 -5.22 0.70 15.39
C SER A 75 -4.76 -0.59 16.07
N GLY A 76 -3.58 -0.59 16.70
CA GLY A 76 -2.99 -1.80 17.28
C GLY A 76 -2.33 -2.72 16.22
N MET A 77 -2.29 -2.31 14.94
CA MET A 77 -1.67 -3.09 13.87
C MET A 77 -0.17 -2.84 13.74
N ALA A 78 0.51 -2.56 14.85
CA ALA A 78 1.95 -2.36 14.93
C ALA A 78 2.52 -2.98 16.20
N ASP A 79 3.65 -3.68 16.06
CA ASP A 79 4.35 -4.32 17.16
C ASP A 79 5.87 -4.29 16.94
N ASP A 80 6.66 -4.20 18.02
CA ASP A 80 8.12 -4.14 17.92
C ASP A 80 8.76 -5.51 17.70
N ARG A 81 8.10 -6.61 18.11
CA ARG A 81 8.57 -8.00 18.02
C ARG A 81 7.97 -8.71 16.81
N ILE A 82 6.64 -8.59 16.64
CA ILE A 82 5.88 -9.21 15.55
C ILE A 82 5.62 -8.16 14.48
N ARG A 83 6.13 -8.37 13.28
CA ARG A 83 6.11 -7.36 12.23
C ARG A 83 4.88 -7.45 11.33
N VAL A 84 4.34 -8.66 11.16
CA VAL A 84 3.17 -8.98 10.31
C VAL A 84 2.39 -10.11 10.95
N ILE A 85 1.17 -10.34 10.51
CA ILE A 85 0.35 -11.49 10.91
C ILE A 85 0.88 -12.76 10.22
N PHE A 86 0.91 -13.86 10.98
CA PHE A 86 1.31 -15.19 10.51
C PHE A 86 0.15 -16.18 10.69
N PRO A 87 0.18 -17.38 10.05
CA PRO A 87 -0.88 -18.38 10.20
C PRO A 87 -1.20 -18.78 11.66
N PRO A 88 -0.25 -18.83 12.62
CA PRO A 88 -0.60 -19.09 14.03
C PRO A 88 -1.11 -17.86 14.80
N SER A 89 -1.13 -16.67 14.22
CA SER A 89 -1.66 -15.46 14.88
C SER A 89 -3.14 -15.60 15.18
N LYS A 90 -3.57 -15.11 16.36
CA LYS A 90 -4.98 -15.11 16.79
C LYS A 90 -5.62 -13.72 16.69
N GLY A 91 -4.83 -12.69 16.42
CA GLY A 91 -5.30 -11.32 16.24
C GLY A 91 -5.47 -10.93 14.78
N GLY A 92 -5.99 -9.74 14.58
CA GLY A 92 -6.23 -9.14 13.27
C GLY A 92 -6.67 -7.69 13.38
N LEU A 93 -7.13 -7.11 12.29
CA LEU A 93 -7.67 -5.76 12.29
C LEU A 93 -8.86 -5.69 13.26
N PRO A 94 -8.83 -4.82 14.30
CA PRO A 94 -9.93 -4.75 15.26
C PRO A 94 -11.24 -4.37 14.60
N ALA A 95 -12.34 -5.03 14.96
CA ALA A 95 -13.70 -4.70 14.51
C ALA A 95 -14.14 -3.27 14.88
N ALA A 96 -13.45 -2.62 15.83
CA ALA A 96 -13.68 -1.22 16.16
C ALA A 96 -13.10 -0.24 15.12
N GLU A 97 -12.20 -0.67 14.26
CA GLU A 97 -11.69 0.18 13.17
C GLU A 97 -12.72 0.26 12.05
N ILE A 98 -12.79 1.42 11.41
CA ILE A 98 -13.66 1.65 10.25
C ILE A 98 -12.78 1.66 9.01
N THR A 99 -13.07 0.75 8.09
CA THR A 99 -12.39 0.66 6.80
C THR A 99 -13.07 1.51 5.74
N ILE A 100 -12.36 1.75 4.62
CA ILE A 100 -12.95 2.36 3.42
C ILE A 100 -14.19 1.57 2.98
N ALA A 101 -14.13 0.23 3.02
CA ALA A 101 -15.23 -0.63 2.60
C ALA A 101 -16.46 -0.46 3.50
N GLU A 102 -16.32 -0.51 4.84
CA GLU A 102 -17.42 -0.30 5.77
C GLU A 102 -18.09 1.06 5.57
N ALA A 103 -17.27 2.10 5.46
CA ALA A 103 -17.79 3.46 5.29
C ALA A 103 -18.53 3.64 3.95
N LEU A 104 -18.01 3.12 2.84
CA LEU A 104 -18.66 3.19 1.53
C LEU A 104 -19.91 2.28 1.45
N LYS A 105 -19.83 1.06 2.01
CA LYS A 105 -20.97 0.15 2.09
C LYS A 105 -22.16 0.78 2.82
N SER A 106 -21.89 1.56 3.88
CA SER A 106 -22.95 2.24 4.66
C SER A 106 -23.78 3.24 3.84
N ILE A 107 -23.27 3.69 2.70
CA ILE A 107 -23.93 4.61 1.75
C ILE A 107 -24.30 3.93 0.42
N GLY A 108 -24.33 2.59 0.38
CA GLY A 108 -24.87 1.81 -0.71
C GLY A 108 -23.89 1.34 -1.78
N TYR A 109 -22.58 1.39 -1.53
CA TYR A 109 -21.60 0.80 -2.44
C TYR A 109 -21.58 -0.72 -2.34
N ALA A 110 -21.48 -1.40 -3.48
CA ALA A 110 -21.04 -2.79 -3.55
C ALA A 110 -19.52 -2.83 -3.30
N THR A 111 -19.03 -3.82 -2.55
CA THR A 111 -17.66 -3.84 -2.09
C THR A 111 -17.00 -5.20 -2.30
N ALA A 112 -15.79 -5.23 -2.89
CA ALA A 112 -15.03 -6.47 -3.05
C ALA A 112 -13.56 -6.29 -2.69
N ALA A 113 -12.98 -7.33 -2.04
CA ALA A 113 -11.55 -7.52 -1.86
C ALA A 113 -11.11 -8.74 -2.66
N ILE A 114 -10.20 -8.54 -3.62
CA ILE A 114 -9.76 -9.61 -4.53
C ILE A 114 -8.24 -9.67 -4.51
N GLY A 115 -7.68 -10.62 -3.74
CA GLY A 115 -6.23 -10.80 -3.58
C GLY A 115 -5.79 -11.09 -2.14
N LYS A 116 -4.56 -10.67 -1.78
CA LYS A 116 -3.95 -10.88 -0.47
C LYS A 116 -4.53 -9.93 0.59
N TRP A 117 -5.16 -10.48 1.64
CA TRP A 117 -5.71 -9.69 2.75
C TRP A 117 -4.66 -9.25 3.77
N HIS A 118 -4.07 -10.17 4.47
CA HIS A 118 -2.99 -10.04 5.46
C HIS A 118 -3.32 -9.15 6.68
N LEU A 119 -4.59 -9.09 7.09
CA LEU A 119 -5.07 -8.34 8.27
C LEU A 119 -5.80 -9.22 9.30
N GLY A 120 -5.59 -10.53 9.24
CA GLY A 120 -6.20 -11.56 10.07
C GLY A 120 -6.90 -12.60 9.20
N HIS A 121 -6.86 -13.86 9.65
CA HIS A 121 -7.35 -15.01 8.89
C HIS A 121 -8.45 -15.79 9.61
N LEU A 122 -8.70 -15.47 10.89
CA LEU A 122 -9.85 -16.00 11.60
C LEU A 122 -11.13 -15.31 11.08
N PRO A 123 -12.30 -15.98 11.15
CA PRO A 123 -13.55 -15.46 10.55
C PRO A 123 -13.87 -14.01 10.91
N GLU A 124 -13.67 -13.62 12.18
CA GLU A 124 -13.90 -12.27 12.68
C GLU A 124 -12.95 -11.19 12.13
N TYR A 125 -11.88 -11.58 11.41
CA TYR A 125 -10.88 -10.69 10.83
C TYR A 125 -10.81 -10.77 9.31
N LEU A 126 -11.62 -11.61 8.66
CA LEU A 126 -11.67 -11.70 7.20
C LEU A 126 -12.26 -10.43 6.56
N PRO A 127 -12.05 -10.18 5.27
CA PRO A 127 -12.62 -9.02 4.58
C PRO A 127 -14.13 -8.87 4.76
N THR A 128 -14.86 -9.98 4.82
CA THR A 128 -16.31 -10.01 5.03
C THR A 128 -16.75 -9.42 6.37
N ALA A 129 -15.92 -9.52 7.40
CA ALA A 129 -16.11 -8.87 8.69
C ALA A 129 -15.74 -7.38 8.70
N HIS A 130 -15.10 -6.88 7.64
CA HIS A 130 -14.59 -5.51 7.50
C HIS A 130 -15.19 -4.76 6.31
N GLY A 131 -16.48 -5.02 6.04
CA GLY A 131 -17.27 -4.24 5.11
C GLY A 131 -17.24 -4.70 3.65
N PHE A 132 -16.50 -5.74 3.30
CA PHE A 132 -16.51 -6.28 1.94
C PHE A 132 -17.67 -7.29 1.77
N ASP A 133 -18.46 -7.11 0.72
CA ASP A 133 -19.54 -8.05 0.34
C ASP A 133 -18.96 -9.32 -0.26
N GLU A 134 -17.87 -9.17 -1.05
CA GLU A 134 -17.20 -10.27 -1.72
C GLU A 134 -15.73 -10.31 -1.32
N TYR A 135 -15.21 -11.52 -1.12
CA TYR A 135 -13.80 -11.80 -0.95
C TYR A 135 -13.38 -12.99 -1.81
N PHE A 136 -12.29 -12.81 -2.55
CA PHE A 136 -11.58 -13.89 -3.25
C PHE A 136 -10.09 -13.67 -3.11
N GLY A 137 -9.36 -14.60 -2.49
CA GLY A 137 -7.91 -14.42 -2.32
C GLY A 137 -7.30 -15.24 -1.21
N ILE A 138 -6.04 -14.89 -0.85
CA ILE A 138 -5.28 -15.53 0.22
C ILE A 138 -5.31 -14.64 1.49
N PRO A 139 -5.56 -15.23 2.68
CA PRO A 139 -5.78 -14.44 3.91
C PRO A 139 -4.49 -13.93 4.56
N TYR A 140 -3.32 -14.45 4.15
CA TYR A 140 -1.99 -14.02 4.61
C TYR A 140 -0.97 -14.07 3.46
N SER A 141 0.33 -13.95 3.76
CA SER A 141 1.36 -13.86 2.71
C SER A 141 1.58 -15.21 2.00
N ASN A 142 1.85 -15.16 0.72
CA ASN A 142 2.03 -16.31 -0.17
C ASN A 142 3.25 -17.20 0.16
N ASP A 143 4.20 -16.70 0.95
CA ASP A 143 5.36 -17.45 1.47
C ASP A 143 5.05 -18.20 2.77
N MET A 144 3.88 -17.99 3.36
CA MET A 144 3.45 -18.61 4.61
C MET A 144 2.76 -19.95 4.36
N THR A 145 3.50 -20.88 3.76
CA THR A 145 3.03 -22.20 3.36
C THR A 145 4.15 -23.22 3.49
N PRO A 146 3.88 -24.51 3.75
CA PRO A 146 4.90 -25.55 3.86
C PRO A 146 5.73 -25.73 2.57
N SER A 147 5.12 -25.51 1.40
CA SER A 147 5.77 -25.72 0.11
C SER A 147 6.72 -24.59 -0.30
N ALA A 148 6.43 -23.36 0.09
CA ALA A 148 7.17 -22.18 -0.38
C ALA A 148 8.30 -21.74 0.55
N SER A 149 8.26 -22.08 1.83
CA SER A 149 9.22 -21.63 2.83
C SER A 149 10.32 -22.65 3.10
N LYS A 150 11.52 -22.17 3.44
CA LYS A 150 12.67 -23.01 3.85
C LYS A 150 13.11 -22.60 5.28
N GLY A 151 13.23 -23.58 6.18
CA GLY A 151 13.73 -23.35 7.54
C GLY A 151 12.90 -24.00 8.63
N ALA A 152 13.33 -23.89 9.89
CA ALA A 152 12.72 -24.60 11.05
C ALA A 152 11.26 -24.20 11.33
N ARG A 153 10.81 -23.02 10.90
CA ARG A 153 9.44 -22.53 11.11
C ARG A 153 8.44 -23.03 10.07
N VAL A 154 8.91 -23.52 8.94
CA VAL A 154 8.11 -23.96 7.78
C VAL A 154 7.18 -25.12 8.09
N GLN A 155 7.65 -26.05 8.94
CA GLN A 155 6.89 -27.27 9.27
C GLN A 155 5.65 -27.00 10.13
N THR A 156 5.44 -25.76 10.56
CA THR A 156 4.31 -25.36 11.42
C THR A 156 3.21 -24.60 10.66
N TYR A 157 3.42 -24.22 9.40
CA TYR A 157 2.40 -23.52 8.63
C TYR A 157 1.42 -24.50 7.99
N PRO A 158 0.11 -24.20 7.98
CA PRO A 158 -0.88 -24.94 7.21
C PRO A 158 -0.67 -24.75 5.71
N PRO A 159 -1.30 -25.59 4.86
CA PRO A 159 -1.40 -25.30 3.44
C PRO A 159 -1.94 -23.90 3.20
N LEU A 160 -1.39 -23.19 2.18
CA LEU A 160 -1.88 -21.86 1.81
C LEU A 160 -3.32 -21.97 1.29
N PRO A 161 -4.33 -21.35 1.94
CA PRO A 161 -5.68 -21.41 1.45
C PRO A 161 -5.94 -20.34 0.40
N LEU A 162 -6.66 -20.70 -0.66
CA LEU A 162 -7.40 -19.76 -1.48
C LEU A 162 -8.85 -19.77 -1.03
N MET A 163 -9.39 -18.59 -0.75
CA MET A 163 -10.71 -18.43 -0.14
C MET A 163 -11.67 -17.74 -1.10
N ARG A 164 -12.97 -18.07 -0.93
CA ARG A 164 -14.09 -17.29 -1.46
C ARG A 164 -15.06 -17.00 -0.31
N GLY A 165 -15.21 -15.73 0.03
CA GLY A 165 -15.85 -15.34 1.29
C GLY A 165 -15.09 -15.92 2.47
N GLU A 166 -15.75 -16.75 3.30
CA GLU A 166 -15.18 -17.42 4.46
C GLU A 166 -14.76 -18.87 4.17
N GLU A 167 -15.03 -19.38 2.96
CA GLU A 167 -14.79 -20.77 2.60
C GLU A 167 -13.41 -20.94 1.92
N ILE A 168 -12.67 -21.96 2.33
CA ILE A 168 -11.48 -22.42 1.63
C ILE A 168 -11.93 -23.24 0.41
N ILE A 169 -11.65 -22.70 -0.79
CA ILE A 169 -12.03 -23.36 -2.05
C ILE A 169 -10.89 -24.18 -2.66
N GLU A 170 -9.66 -23.94 -2.22
CA GLU A 170 -8.47 -24.62 -2.72
C GLU A 170 -7.34 -24.51 -1.66
N GLU A 171 -6.59 -25.59 -1.42
CA GLU A 171 -5.38 -25.59 -0.61
C GLU A 171 -4.16 -25.69 -1.51
N GLU A 172 -3.08 -24.92 -1.18
CA GLU A 172 -1.85 -24.84 -2.01
C GLU A 172 -2.17 -24.49 -3.48
N PRO A 173 -2.88 -23.38 -3.78
CA PRO A 173 -3.19 -23.00 -5.14
C PRO A 173 -1.91 -22.83 -5.98
N ASP A 174 -2.00 -23.10 -7.28
CA ASP A 174 -0.92 -22.77 -8.19
C ASP A 174 -0.71 -21.25 -8.22
N GLN A 175 0.34 -20.79 -7.55
CA GLN A 175 0.62 -19.37 -7.38
C GLN A 175 0.96 -18.64 -8.70
N ARG A 176 1.35 -19.39 -9.76
CA ARG A 176 1.55 -18.82 -11.11
C ARG A 176 0.26 -18.26 -11.70
N LEU A 177 -0.89 -18.74 -11.23
CA LEU A 177 -2.20 -18.36 -11.73
C LEU A 177 -2.87 -17.27 -10.89
N LEU A 178 -2.34 -16.90 -9.72
CA LEU A 178 -3.03 -15.99 -8.80
C LEU A 178 -3.27 -14.61 -9.40
N THR A 179 -2.27 -14.00 -10.06
CA THR A 179 -2.42 -12.68 -10.69
C THR A 179 -3.55 -12.69 -11.73
N ARG A 180 -3.59 -13.73 -12.58
CA ARG A 180 -4.66 -13.91 -13.57
C ARG A 180 -6.02 -14.09 -12.91
N ARG A 181 -6.15 -14.98 -11.91
CA ARG A 181 -7.39 -15.25 -11.20
C ARG A 181 -7.95 -14.00 -10.52
N TYR A 182 -7.09 -13.21 -9.87
CA TYR A 182 -7.49 -11.93 -9.28
C TYR A 182 -8.00 -10.94 -10.33
N THR A 183 -7.37 -10.92 -11.49
CA THR A 183 -7.79 -10.07 -12.62
C THR A 183 -9.16 -10.48 -13.15
N GLU A 184 -9.38 -11.78 -13.40
CA GLU A 184 -10.65 -12.32 -13.90
C GLU A 184 -11.81 -12.10 -12.92
N GLU A 185 -11.60 -12.30 -11.61
CA GLU A 185 -12.60 -12.01 -10.57
C GLU A 185 -12.89 -10.50 -10.50
N SER A 186 -11.87 -9.64 -10.63
CA SER A 186 -12.04 -8.19 -10.65
C SER A 186 -12.89 -7.74 -11.85
N ILE A 187 -12.65 -8.28 -13.03
CA ILE A 187 -13.44 -8.03 -14.24
C ILE A 187 -14.88 -8.47 -14.04
N THR A 188 -15.09 -9.64 -13.46
CA THR A 188 -16.42 -10.20 -13.16
C THR A 188 -17.19 -9.29 -12.21
N PHE A 189 -16.53 -8.84 -11.13
CA PHE A 189 -17.12 -7.90 -10.17
C PHE A 189 -17.51 -6.57 -10.83
N ILE A 190 -16.61 -5.96 -11.64
CA ILE A 190 -16.91 -4.71 -12.34
C ILE A 190 -18.12 -4.86 -13.26
N ARG A 191 -18.17 -5.93 -14.06
CA ARG A 191 -19.29 -6.22 -14.97
C ARG A 191 -20.63 -6.45 -14.25
N SER A 192 -20.58 -7.04 -13.07
CA SER A 192 -21.78 -7.29 -12.25
C SER A 192 -22.31 -6.02 -11.59
N ASN A 193 -21.52 -4.94 -11.52
CA ASN A 193 -21.88 -3.71 -10.84
C ASN A 193 -21.92 -2.48 -11.75
N VAL A 194 -22.20 -2.64 -13.06
CA VAL A 194 -22.26 -1.53 -14.02
C VAL A 194 -23.29 -0.44 -13.68
N ASP A 195 -24.35 -0.82 -12.99
CA ASP A 195 -25.46 0.06 -12.60
C ASP A 195 -25.36 0.54 -11.14
N ASN A 196 -24.43 0.03 -10.35
CA ASN A 196 -24.28 0.34 -8.94
C ASN A 196 -22.92 1.00 -8.66
N PRO A 197 -22.82 1.93 -7.70
CA PRO A 197 -21.52 2.40 -7.25
C PRO A 197 -20.77 1.26 -6.54
N PHE A 198 -19.48 1.15 -6.77
CA PHE A 198 -18.67 0.09 -6.16
C PHE A 198 -17.31 0.57 -5.67
N PHE A 199 -16.79 -0.17 -4.70
CA PHE A 199 -15.42 -0.12 -4.24
C PHE A 199 -14.75 -1.48 -4.45
N LEU A 200 -13.70 -1.50 -5.27
CA LEU A 200 -12.90 -2.69 -5.56
C LEU A 200 -11.48 -2.50 -5.02
N TYR A 201 -11.08 -3.36 -4.09
CA TYR A 201 -9.73 -3.46 -3.59
C TYR A 201 -9.05 -4.69 -4.18
N VAL A 202 -7.98 -4.48 -4.98
CA VAL A 202 -7.23 -5.55 -5.67
C VAL A 202 -5.81 -5.61 -5.11
N PRO A 203 -5.60 -6.21 -3.92
CA PRO A 203 -4.29 -6.38 -3.33
C PRO A 203 -3.60 -7.62 -3.91
N HIS A 204 -2.79 -7.44 -4.94
CA HIS A 204 -1.98 -8.52 -5.50
C HIS A 204 -1.02 -9.13 -4.47
N SER A 205 -0.68 -10.42 -4.65
CA SER A 205 0.34 -11.10 -3.85
C SER A 205 1.75 -10.89 -4.40
N MET A 206 1.87 -10.43 -5.64
CA MET A 206 3.12 -10.20 -6.35
C MET A 206 3.50 -8.71 -6.32
N PRO A 207 4.80 -8.40 -6.41
CA PRO A 207 5.97 -9.28 -6.57
C PRO A 207 6.60 -9.78 -5.24
N HIS A 208 5.82 -10.03 -4.16
CA HIS A 208 6.37 -10.63 -2.94
C HIS A 208 6.91 -12.04 -3.20
N ILE A 209 8.04 -12.36 -2.59
CA ILE A 209 8.65 -13.70 -2.69
C ILE A 209 7.78 -14.77 -1.96
N PRO A 210 7.80 -16.04 -2.44
CA PRO A 210 8.37 -16.50 -3.70
C PRO A 210 7.60 -15.93 -4.89
N ILE A 211 8.35 -15.48 -5.92
CA ILE A 211 7.76 -14.84 -7.10
C ILE A 211 7.36 -15.88 -8.13
N PHE A 212 6.19 -15.66 -8.76
CA PHE A 212 5.65 -16.52 -9.79
C PHE A 212 5.02 -15.68 -10.89
N ALA A 213 5.26 -16.07 -12.15
CA ALA A 213 4.56 -15.55 -13.31
C ALA A 213 3.80 -16.71 -13.99
N SER A 214 2.72 -16.40 -14.68
CA SER A 214 2.02 -17.38 -15.51
C SER A 214 2.85 -17.76 -16.75
N GLU A 215 2.50 -18.87 -17.39
CA GLU A 215 3.19 -19.39 -18.56
C GLU A 215 3.28 -18.38 -19.71
N ASP A 216 2.28 -17.51 -19.86
CA ASP A 216 2.26 -16.47 -20.89
C ASP A 216 3.33 -15.38 -20.65
N PHE A 217 3.80 -15.20 -19.43
CA PHE A 217 4.78 -14.18 -19.06
C PHE A 217 6.15 -14.73 -18.70
N GLU A 218 6.25 -16.01 -18.30
CA GLU A 218 7.50 -16.62 -17.89
C GLU A 218 8.54 -16.58 -19.03
N GLY A 219 9.69 -15.98 -18.76
CA GLY A 219 10.80 -15.85 -19.71
C GLY A 219 10.64 -14.72 -20.75
N THR A 220 9.67 -13.83 -20.60
CA THR A 220 9.43 -12.73 -21.58
C THR A 220 10.27 -11.49 -21.28
N SER A 221 10.57 -11.23 -20.02
CA SER A 221 11.31 -10.04 -19.60
C SER A 221 12.82 -10.25 -19.59
N THR A 222 13.58 -9.28 -20.10
CA THR A 222 15.06 -9.32 -20.00
C THR A 222 15.57 -9.17 -18.57
N ARG A 223 14.71 -8.74 -17.61
CA ARG A 223 15.01 -8.68 -16.17
C ARG A 223 14.89 -10.08 -15.51
N GLY A 224 14.47 -11.11 -16.23
CA GLY A 224 14.18 -12.46 -15.73
C GLY A 224 12.87 -12.50 -14.94
N LEU A 225 12.67 -13.54 -14.13
CA LEU A 225 11.39 -13.83 -13.47
C LEU A 225 10.79 -12.66 -12.70
N TYR A 226 11.60 -11.81 -12.05
CA TYR A 226 11.08 -10.61 -11.39
C TYR A 226 10.42 -9.66 -12.41
N GLY A 227 11.06 -9.47 -13.56
CA GLY A 227 10.49 -8.65 -14.64
C GLY A 227 9.24 -9.28 -15.23
N ASP A 228 9.21 -10.61 -15.43
CA ASP A 228 8.03 -11.33 -15.90
C ASP A 228 6.83 -11.07 -15.00
N VAL A 229 7.03 -11.13 -13.68
CA VAL A 229 6.00 -10.86 -12.67
C VAL A 229 5.48 -9.42 -12.73
N ILE A 230 6.37 -8.44 -12.91
CA ILE A 230 5.96 -7.03 -13.03
C ILE A 230 5.20 -6.78 -14.33
N GLU A 231 5.63 -7.41 -15.43
CA GLU A 231 4.96 -7.32 -16.73
C GLU A 231 3.57 -7.97 -16.70
N GLU A 232 3.38 -9.04 -15.91
CA GLU A 232 2.06 -9.64 -15.66
C GLU A 232 1.17 -8.76 -14.76
N LEU A 233 1.72 -8.10 -13.75
CA LEU A 233 0.98 -7.10 -12.97
C LEU A 233 0.54 -5.92 -13.85
N ASP A 234 1.40 -5.44 -14.73
CA ASP A 234 1.06 -4.40 -15.71
C ASP A 234 -0.08 -4.82 -16.63
N TRP A 235 -0.05 -6.07 -17.13
CA TRP A 235 -1.14 -6.65 -17.90
C TRP A 235 -2.46 -6.66 -17.09
N SER A 236 -2.42 -7.07 -15.84
CA SER A 236 -3.59 -7.07 -14.95
C SER A 236 -4.21 -5.67 -14.82
N VAL A 237 -3.37 -4.64 -14.59
CA VAL A 237 -3.82 -3.24 -14.60
C VAL A 237 -4.49 -2.88 -15.93
N GLY A 238 -3.85 -3.26 -17.04
CA GLY A 238 -4.40 -3.04 -18.38
C GLY A 238 -5.79 -3.62 -18.55
N GLN A 239 -6.03 -4.87 -18.12
CA GLN A 239 -7.32 -5.57 -18.21
C GLN A 239 -8.40 -4.86 -17.37
N ILE A 240 -8.06 -4.42 -16.15
CA ILE A 240 -8.98 -3.68 -15.27
C ILE A 240 -9.36 -2.33 -15.90
N LEU A 241 -8.39 -1.58 -16.44
CA LEU A 241 -8.68 -0.31 -17.11
C LEU A 241 -9.48 -0.51 -18.41
N GLU A 242 -9.26 -1.60 -19.12
CA GLU A 242 -9.98 -1.93 -20.36
C GLU A 242 -11.45 -2.25 -20.08
N VAL A 243 -11.76 -3.10 -19.09
CA VAL A 243 -13.16 -3.41 -18.73
C VAL A 243 -13.91 -2.15 -18.28
N LEU A 244 -13.26 -1.21 -17.58
CA LEU A 244 -13.88 0.07 -17.22
C LEU A 244 -14.23 0.91 -18.46
N ARG A 245 -13.38 0.90 -19.49
CA ARG A 245 -13.67 1.57 -20.77
C ARG A 245 -14.79 0.87 -21.55
N ASP A 246 -14.72 -0.46 -21.66
CA ASP A 246 -15.70 -1.26 -22.40
C ASP A 246 -17.11 -1.14 -21.81
N THR A 247 -17.20 -0.97 -20.49
CA THR A 247 -18.48 -0.77 -19.80
C THR A 247 -18.92 0.70 -19.68
N GLY A 248 -18.10 1.64 -20.16
CA GLY A 248 -18.34 3.09 -20.08
C GLY A 248 -18.26 3.65 -18.65
N LEU A 249 -17.58 2.92 -17.75
CA LEU A 249 -17.40 3.32 -16.33
C LEU A 249 -16.12 4.14 -16.10
N ASP A 250 -15.23 4.25 -17.09
CA ASP A 250 -13.93 4.92 -16.99
C ASP A 250 -14.05 6.37 -16.47
N ARG A 251 -15.04 7.13 -16.95
CA ARG A 251 -15.30 8.52 -16.53
C ARG A 251 -15.96 8.67 -15.16
N LYS A 252 -16.42 7.55 -14.59
CA LYS A 252 -17.08 7.50 -13.28
C LYS A 252 -16.23 6.79 -12.23
N THR A 253 -15.02 6.36 -12.58
CA THR A 253 -14.18 5.54 -11.70
C THR A 253 -12.86 6.22 -11.40
N PHE A 254 -12.58 6.44 -10.12
CA PHE A 254 -11.26 6.80 -9.62
C PHE A 254 -10.46 5.51 -9.39
N VAL A 255 -9.38 5.34 -10.16
CA VAL A 255 -8.45 4.22 -10.02
C VAL A 255 -7.13 4.72 -9.47
N ILE A 256 -6.59 4.05 -8.46
CA ILE A 256 -5.24 4.28 -7.97
C ILE A 256 -4.43 2.98 -7.95
N PHE A 257 -3.23 3.04 -8.53
CA PHE A 257 -2.23 1.98 -8.45
C PHE A 257 -1.13 2.42 -7.48
N THR A 258 -0.74 1.55 -6.53
CA THR A 258 0.38 1.78 -5.61
C THR A 258 0.87 0.46 -4.99
N SER A 259 1.78 0.51 -4.01
CA SER A 259 2.33 -0.66 -3.31
C SER A 259 2.16 -0.54 -1.79
N ASP A 260 2.16 -1.69 -1.09
CA ASP A 260 2.03 -1.75 0.37
C ASP A 260 3.32 -1.34 1.10
N ASN A 261 4.46 -1.60 0.53
CA ASN A 261 5.79 -1.12 0.92
C ASN A 261 6.73 -1.24 -0.28
N SER A 262 7.96 -0.81 -0.10
CA SER A 262 8.99 -0.83 -1.14
C SER A 262 9.73 -2.17 -1.23
N PRO A 263 10.68 -2.37 -2.18
CA PRO A 263 11.19 -3.67 -2.57
C PRO A 263 12.00 -4.35 -1.45
N TRP A 264 11.95 -5.67 -1.43
CA TRP A 264 12.76 -6.47 -0.51
C TRP A 264 14.16 -6.72 -1.10
N LEU A 265 15.07 -5.79 -0.88
CA LEU A 265 16.40 -5.78 -1.51
C LEU A 265 17.30 -6.95 -1.06
N THR A 266 17.11 -7.52 0.12
CA THR A 266 17.96 -8.59 0.65
C THR A 266 17.72 -9.96 0.05
N VAL A 267 16.72 -10.10 -0.84
CA VAL A 267 16.41 -11.35 -1.56
C VAL A 267 17.09 -11.43 -2.94
N GLY A 268 18.01 -10.51 -3.22
CA GLY A 268 18.82 -10.53 -4.45
C GLY A 268 17.97 -10.30 -5.71
N LEU A 269 18.16 -11.13 -6.74
CA LEU A 269 17.49 -10.98 -8.03
C LEU A 269 15.97 -11.21 -7.98
N ALA A 270 15.46 -11.83 -6.92
CA ALA A 270 14.02 -11.97 -6.70
C ALA A 270 13.38 -10.72 -6.09
N GLY A 271 14.15 -9.70 -5.75
CA GLY A 271 13.68 -8.39 -5.31
C GLY A 271 13.76 -7.33 -6.40
N GLY A 272 13.03 -6.24 -6.19
CA GLY A 272 12.98 -5.09 -7.07
C GLY A 272 14.06 -4.04 -6.79
N THR A 273 13.79 -2.81 -7.22
CA THR A 273 14.69 -1.67 -7.01
C THR A 273 13.96 -0.44 -6.50
N ALA A 274 14.54 0.21 -5.50
CA ALA A 274 14.06 1.52 -5.03
C ALA A 274 14.55 2.69 -5.92
N GLY A 275 15.24 2.42 -7.02
CA GLY A 275 15.79 3.44 -7.91
C GLY A 275 16.83 4.32 -7.19
N LEU A 276 16.58 5.63 -7.17
CA LEU A 276 17.45 6.61 -6.51
C LEU A 276 17.33 6.64 -4.98
N LEU A 277 16.29 5.98 -4.43
CA LEU A 277 15.98 6.02 -3.01
C LEU A 277 16.85 5.04 -2.22
N ARG A 278 17.12 5.38 -0.97
CA ARG A 278 17.96 4.55 -0.11
C ARG A 278 17.20 3.37 0.48
N ASN A 279 17.80 2.19 0.45
CA ASN A 279 17.32 0.94 1.05
C ASN A 279 15.93 0.50 0.53
N GLY A 280 15.22 -0.33 1.30
CA GLY A 280 13.96 -0.96 0.92
C GLY A 280 13.14 -1.43 2.12
N LYS A 281 12.31 -2.44 1.89
CA LYS A 281 11.38 -3.07 2.84
C LYS A 281 11.97 -3.19 4.25
N GLY A 282 11.14 -2.88 5.26
CA GLY A 282 11.49 -3.00 6.67
C GLY A 282 12.37 -1.89 7.22
N THR A 283 12.71 -0.87 6.41
CA THR A 283 13.49 0.30 6.84
C THR A 283 12.66 1.58 6.78
N THR A 284 13.11 2.60 7.49
CA THR A 284 12.49 3.93 7.48
C THR A 284 13.20 4.92 6.53
N TRP A 285 14.16 4.43 5.73
CA TRP A 285 14.72 5.18 4.63
C TRP A 285 13.68 5.42 3.52
N GLU A 286 13.91 6.37 2.64
CA GLU A 286 12.97 6.68 1.55
C GLU A 286 12.60 5.43 0.74
N GLY A 287 13.59 4.61 0.39
CA GLY A 287 13.37 3.37 -0.34
C GLY A 287 12.60 2.28 0.43
N GLY A 288 12.29 2.49 1.71
CA GLY A 288 11.47 1.57 2.50
C GLY A 288 9.97 1.88 2.50
N MET A 289 9.61 3.16 2.33
CA MET A 289 8.22 3.62 2.50
C MET A 289 7.71 4.52 1.37
N ARG A 290 8.56 5.03 0.49
CA ARG A 290 8.15 5.80 -0.69
C ARG A 290 7.94 4.85 -1.85
N VAL A 291 6.72 4.82 -2.39
CA VAL A 291 6.25 3.84 -3.39
C VAL A 291 5.80 4.51 -4.68
N PRO A 292 5.85 3.79 -5.83
CA PRO A 292 5.28 4.30 -7.06
C PRO A 292 3.77 4.40 -6.91
N THR A 293 3.19 5.52 -7.39
CA THR A 293 1.75 5.74 -7.29
C THR A 293 1.23 6.53 -8.48
N ILE A 294 0.18 6.01 -9.11
CA ILE A 294 -0.48 6.59 -10.26
C ILE A 294 -1.98 6.65 -9.97
N ALA A 295 -2.56 7.85 -10.12
CA ALA A 295 -3.99 8.09 -10.01
C ALA A 295 -4.58 8.33 -11.41
N TRP A 296 -5.69 7.69 -11.72
CA TRP A 296 -6.34 7.77 -13.01
C TRP A 296 -7.85 7.98 -12.86
N TRP A 297 -8.38 8.97 -13.53
CA TRP A 297 -9.80 9.24 -13.63
C TRP A 297 -10.03 10.18 -14.81
N PRO A 298 -10.33 9.66 -15.98
CA PRO A 298 -10.52 10.45 -17.20
C PRO A 298 -11.50 11.61 -17.00
N GLU A 299 -11.18 12.76 -17.61
CA GLU A 299 -11.94 14.00 -17.54
C GLU A 299 -12.05 14.66 -16.14
N THR A 300 -11.60 13.98 -15.09
CA THR A 300 -11.61 14.49 -13.71
C THR A 300 -10.21 14.88 -13.25
N ILE A 301 -9.23 14.00 -13.48
CA ILE A 301 -7.82 14.26 -13.22
C ILE A 301 -7.17 14.79 -14.51
N PRO A 302 -6.50 15.95 -14.49
CA PRO A 302 -5.78 16.45 -15.65
C PRO A 302 -4.71 15.46 -16.11
N ALA A 303 -4.82 15.00 -17.37
CA ALA A 303 -3.96 13.95 -17.94
C ALA A 303 -2.49 14.38 -18.08
N GLY A 304 -1.57 13.41 -17.98
CA GLY A 304 -0.14 13.57 -18.25
C GLY A 304 0.62 14.41 -17.24
N ASN A 305 0.07 14.59 -16.06
CA ASN A 305 0.69 15.41 -15.02
C ASN A 305 1.53 14.61 -14.04
N VAL A 306 2.49 15.31 -13.43
CA VAL A 306 3.35 14.80 -12.36
C VAL A 306 3.22 15.75 -11.17
N THR A 307 2.91 15.21 -10.00
CA THR A 307 2.86 16.02 -8.77
C THR A 307 4.00 15.70 -7.83
N GLN A 308 4.46 16.74 -7.14
CA GLN A 308 5.37 16.64 -6.01
C GLN A 308 4.63 16.80 -4.66
N ALA A 309 3.30 16.83 -4.68
CA ALA A 309 2.52 16.82 -3.46
C ALA A 309 2.82 15.54 -2.67
N LEU A 310 2.93 15.71 -1.34
CA LEU A 310 3.18 14.59 -0.44
C LEU A 310 1.87 13.83 -0.22
N GLY A 311 1.76 12.65 -0.84
CA GLY A 311 0.64 11.72 -0.63
C GLY A 311 1.00 10.61 0.35
N LYS A 312 -0.02 9.99 0.92
CA LYS A 312 0.09 8.81 1.79
C LYS A 312 -1.03 7.83 1.50
N THR A 313 -0.81 6.54 1.67
CA THR A 313 -1.88 5.54 1.54
C THR A 313 -3.05 5.82 2.48
N MET A 314 -2.79 6.36 3.67
CA MET A 314 -3.81 6.80 4.63
C MET A 314 -4.72 7.94 4.11
N ASN A 315 -4.29 8.68 3.08
CA ASN A 315 -5.11 9.73 2.46
C ASN A 315 -6.30 9.16 1.67
N LEU A 316 -6.24 7.87 1.28
CA LEU A 316 -7.27 7.28 0.42
C LEU A 316 -8.64 7.23 1.10
N LEU A 317 -8.70 6.89 2.40
CA LEU A 317 -9.96 6.90 3.14
C LEU A 317 -10.64 8.27 3.12
N PRO A 318 -10.05 9.37 3.61
CA PRO A 318 -10.73 10.67 3.59
C PRO A 318 -10.99 11.19 2.17
N THR A 319 -10.14 10.85 1.19
CA THR A 319 -10.35 11.24 -0.20
C THR A 319 -11.56 10.54 -0.82
N MET A 320 -11.64 9.21 -0.69
CA MET A 320 -12.74 8.45 -1.27
C MET A 320 -14.08 8.77 -0.59
N LEU A 321 -14.08 8.90 0.74
CA LEU A 321 -15.29 9.30 1.45
C LEU A 321 -15.75 10.72 1.06
N GLY A 322 -14.82 11.68 0.96
CA GLY A 322 -15.13 13.03 0.50
C GLY A 322 -15.70 13.06 -0.92
N LEU A 323 -15.12 12.29 -1.85
CA LEU A 323 -15.60 12.15 -3.22
C LEU A 323 -16.96 11.45 -3.32
N ALA A 324 -17.25 10.50 -2.43
CA ALA A 324 -18.52 9.79 -2.35
C ALA A 324 -19.61 10.58 -1.62
N GLY A 325 -19.27 11.69 -0.98
CA GLY A 325 -20.18 12.46 -0.13
C GLY A 325 -20.49 11.77 1.21
N ALA A 326 -19.65 10.84 1.65
CA ALA A 326 -19.77 10.17 2.94
C ALA A 326 -19.15 11.00 4.06
N ALA A 327 -19.70 10.85 5.26
CA ALA A 327 -19.13 11.48 6.44
C ALA A 327 -17.83 10.76 6.87
N LEU A 328 -16.84 11.53 7.29
CA LEU A 328 -15.65 10.98 7.94
C LEU A 328 -15.99 10.46 9.34
N PRO A 329 -15.36 9.36 9.82
CA PRO A 329 -15.47 8.97 11.22
C PRO A 329 -15.05 10.10 12.15
N GLY A 330 -15.99 10.58 13.00
CA GLY A 330 -15.77 11.72 13.91
C GLY A 330 -15.30 11.32 15.30
N ASP A 331 -15.27 10.04 15.61
CA ASP A 331 -14.95 9.46 16.93
C ASP A 331 -13.47 9.10 17.08
N ARG A 332 -12.67 9.31 16.05
CA ARG A 332 -11.26 8.90 15.98
C ARG A 332 -10.39 9.86 15.20
N VAL A 333 -9.08 9.87 15.50
CA VAL A 333 -8.09 10.63 14.74
C VAL A 333 -7.78 9.91 13.44
N LEU A 334 -7.92 10.60 12.30
CA LEU A 334 -7.42 10.19 11.00
C LEU A 334 -6.05 10.84 10.75
N ASP A 335 -5.07 10.05 10.31
CA ASP A 335 -3.74 10.55 9.95
C ASP A 335 -3.64 10.89 8.45
N GLY A 336 -4.62 10.46 7.68
CA GLY A 336 -4.85 10.85 6.29
C GLY A 336 -5.53 12.22 6.17
N VAL A 337 -5.36 12.85 5.02
CA VAL A 337 -6.07 14.08 4.61
C VAL A 337 -6.62 13.89 3.19
N ASP A 338 -7.64 14.66 2.82
CA ASP A 338 -8.23 14.60 1.47
C ASP A 338 -7.23 15.07 0.41
N LEU A 339 -7.02 14.25 -0.63
CA LEU A 339 -6.19 14.53 -1.81
C LEU A 339 -6.97 15.16 -2.96
N THR A 340 -8.27 15.36 -2.85
CA THR A 340 -9.10 15.93 -3.93
C THR A 340 -8.51 17.23 -4.49
N PRO A 341 -7.95 18.16 -3.69
CA PRO A 341 -7.28 19.34 -4.24
C PRO A 341 -6.11 18.99 -5.18
N VAL A 342 -5.29 17.99 -4.83
CA VAL A 342 -4.14 17.54 -5.63
C VAL A 342 -4.59 16.80 -6.90
N LEU A 343 -5.67 16.03 -6.81
CA LEU A 343 -6.23 15.32 -7.97
C LEU A 343 -6.78 16.30 -9.02
N LYS A 344 -7.32 17.45 -8.60
CA LYS A 344 -7.84 18.51 -9.49
C LYS A 344 -6.76 19.46 -9.98
N ASP A 345 -5.78 19.76 -9.13
CA ASP A 345 -4.64 20.63 -9.43
C ASP A 345 -3.33 19.97 -8.98
N PRO A 346 -2.53 19.44 -9.90
CA PRO A 346 -1.25 18.79 -9.58
C PRO A 346 -0.24 19.69 -8.85
N ALA A 347 -0.43 21.01 -8.89
CA ALA A 347 0.41 21.96 -8.15
C ALA A 347 -0.06 22.21 -6.73
N ALA A 348 -1.29 21.81 -6.38
CA ALA A 348 -1.82 21.95 -5.02
C ALA A 348 -0.96 21.19 -4.00
N ARG A 349 -1.00 21.65 -2.76
CA ARG A 349 -0.31 21.02 -1.62
C ARG A 349 -1.32 20.69 -0.53
N VAL A 350 -1.06 19.61 0.18
CA VAL A 350 -1.79 19.16 1.36
C VAL A 350 -0.83 19.14 2.57
N ARG A 351 -1.21 18.51 3.68
CA ARG A 351 -0.32 18.38 4.85
C ARG A 351 1.02 17.75 4.45
N GLU A 352 2.10 18.46 4.72
CA GLU A 352 3.46 18.09 4.30
C GLU A 352 4.27 17.41 5.43
N SER A 353 3.68 16.43 6.14
CA SER A 353 4.36 15.69 7.19
C SER A 353 4.17 14.17 7.05
N VAL A 354 5.22 13.41 7.36
CA VAL A 354 5.20 11.94 7.46
C VAL A 354 5.89 11.52 8.75
N TYR A 355 5.27 10.59 9.48
CA TYR A 355 5.87 9.92 10.64
C TYR A 355 6.24 8.49 10.25
N TYR A 356 7.52 8.15 10.38
CA TYR A 356 8.04 6.84 9.98
C TYR A 356 8.17 5.96 11.22
N TYR A 357 7.21 5.07 11.37
CA TYR A 357 7.22 4.06 12.41
C TYR A 357 7.87 2.76 11.94
N ARG A 358 8.67 2.15 12.81
CA ARG A 358 9.10 0.77 12.67
C ARG A 358 8.63 0.01 13.90
N GLY A 359 7.66 -0.90 13.71
CA GLY A 359 6.88 -1.41 14.82
C GLY A 359 6.09 -0.28 15.50
N ALA A 360 6.11 -0.24 16.82
CA ALA A 360 5.45 0.79 17.62
C ALA A 360 6.37 1.99 17.96
N GLN A 361 7.59 2.04 17.40
CA GLN A 361 8.57 3.11 17.66
C GLN A 361 8.68 4.07 16.49
N LEU A 362 8.66 5.37 16.79
CA LEU A 362 8.95 6.43 15.80
C LEU A 362 10.46 6.49 15.55
N TRP A 363 10.87 6.22 14.32
CA TRP A 363 12.29 6.21 13.91
C TRP A 363 12.70 7.43 13.12
N ALA A 364 11.77 8.04 12.37
CA ALA A 364 12.03 9.24 11.60
C ALA A 364 10.75 10.08 11.45
N ALA A 365 10.94 11.35 11.12
CA ALA A 365 9.85 12.26 10.76
C ALA A 365 10.26 13.16 9.62
N ARG A 366 9.30 13.54 8.77
CA ARG A 366 9.47 14.45 7.65
C ARG A 366 8.56 15.66 7.78
N LYS A 367 9.09 16.85 7.50
CA LYS A 367 8.36 18.10 7.33
C LYS A 367 8.83 18.80 6.05
N GLY A 368 7.92 18.95 5.09
CA GLY A 368 8.29 19.48 3.78
C GLY A 368 9.41 18.67 3.12
N PRO A 369 10.50 19.27 2.64
CA PRO A 369 11.62 18.57 2.03
C PRO A 369 12.59 17.94 3.05
N TRP A 370 12.42 18.20 4.35
CA TRP A 370 13.36 17.80 5.38
C TRP A 370 12.93 16.52 6.09
N LYS A 371 13.83 15.57 6.21
CA LYS A 371 13.63 14.32 6.93
C LYS A 371 14.69 14.12 8.01
N MET A 372 14.20 13.90 9.23
CA MET A 372 15.03 13.69 10.42
C MET A 372 14.91 12.24 10.89
N HIS A 373 16.05 11.60 11.13
CA HIS A 373 16.14 10.23 11.66
C HIS A 373 16.69 10.24 13.09
N TYR A 374 15.97 9.63 14.01
CA TYR A 374 16.43 9.27 15.35
C TYR A 374 17.17 7.94 15.35
N ILE A 375 16.64 6.98 14.56
CA ILE A 375 17.15 5.62 14.47
C ILE A 375 17.15 5.23 12.99
N THR A 376 18.23 4.59 12.55
CA THR A 376 18.32 4.02 11.20
C THR A 376 18.70 2.55 11.27
N ARG A 377 18.40 1.83 10.19
CA ARG A 377 18.82 0.46 9.94
C ARG A 377 19.00 0.29 8.44
N SER A 378 20.07 -0.42 8.03
CA SER A 378 20.44 -0.51 6.62
C SER A 378 19.78 -1.67 5.87
N ALA A 379 19.15 -2.63 6.59
CA ALA A 379 18.46 -3.76 5.97
C ALA A 379 17.26 -4.23 6.80
N TYR A 380 16.38 -5.02 6.18
CA TYR A 380 15.23 -5.61 6.87
C TYR A 380 15.66 -6.62 7.95
N VAL A 381 16.65 -7.45 7.63
CA VAL A 381 17.25 -8.45 8.53
C VAL A 381 18.77 -8.33 8.54
N GLY A 382 19.39 -8.79 9.62
CA GLY A 382 20.85 -8.97 9.70
C GLY A 382 21.65 -7.73 10.07
N ASP A 383 21.02 -6.56 10.25
CA ASP A 383 21.71 -5.32 10.63
C ASP A 383 21.20 -4.78 11.96
N GLN A 384 22.05 -4.09 12.70
CA GLN A 384 21.71 -3.48 13.98
C GLN A 384 21.19 -2.06 13.80
N PRO A 385 20.22 -1.62 14.61
CA PRO A 385 19.80 -0.21 14.63
C PRO A 385 20.93 0.69 15.08
N VAL A 386 21.04 1.86 14.44
CA VAL A 386 21.96 2.93 14.79
C VAL A 386 21.17 4.13 15.30
N MET A 387 21.41 4.51 16.55
CA MET A 387 20.84 5.74 17.13
C MET A 387 21.70 6.95 16.75
N HIS A 388 21.05 8.06 16.43
CA HIS A 388 21.69 9.32 16.07
C HIS A 388 21.46 10.37 17.16
N ILE A 389 22.53 10.91 17.73
CA ILE A 389 22.52 11.98 18.75
C ILE A 389 23.60 13.01 18.37
N PRO A 390 23.22 14.19 17.85
CA PRO A 390 21.86 14.62 17.48
C PRO A 390 21.27 13.76 16.33
N PRO A 391 19.95 13.84 16.11
CA PRO A 391 19.32 13.16 14.98
C PRO A 391 19.94 13.52 13.63
N ALA A 392 20.00 12.55 12.71
CA ALA A 392 20.49 12.82 11.36
C ALA A 392 19.43 13.54 10.53
N LEU A 393 19.82 14.48 9.66
CA LEU A 393 18.93 15.32 8.86
C LEU A 393 19.31 15.26 7.38
N TYR A 394 18.31 15.11 6.51
CA TYR A 394 18.47 15.05 5.06
C TYR A 394 17.48 15.97 4.36
N HIS A 395 17.91 16.57 3.23
CA HIS A 395 17.06 17.39 2.36
C HIS A 395 16.66 16.59 1.14
N LEU A 396 15.47 16.00 1.11
CA LEU A 396 15.05 15.00 0.14
C LEU A 396 14.92 15.49 -1.31
N ASP A 397 14.67 16.79 -1.54
CA ASP A 397 14.60 17.32 -2.91
C ASP A 397 16.01 17.44 -3.54
N ARG A 398 17.05 17.61 -2.72
CA ARG A 398 18.45 17.70 -3.15
C ARG A 398 19.19 16.37 -3.04
N ASP A 399 18.78 15.55 -2.09
CA ASP A 399 19.40 14.26 -1.76
C ASP A 399 18.31 13.19 -1.48
N PRO A 400 17.58 12.73 -2.49
CA PRO A 400 16.55 11.71 -2.32
C PRO A 400 17.10 10.35 -1.85
N GLY A 401 18.41 10.14 -2.01
CA GLY A 401 19.14 8.95 -1.55
C GLY A 401 19.63 9.04 -0.11
N GLU A 402 19.36 10.13 0.62
CA GLU A 402 19.69 10.30 2.04
C GLU A 402 21.17 9.98 2.35
N ARG A 403 22.10 10.56 1.54
CA ARG A 403 23.53 10.30 1.62
C ARG A 403 24.30 11.34 2.43
N PHE A 404 23.79 12.58 2.49
CA PHE A 404 24.48 13.73 3.06
C PHE A 404 23.72 14.24 4.29
N ASN A 405 24.22 13.85 5.48
CA ASN A 405 23.67 14.35 6.74
C ASN A 405 24.09 15.81 6.95
N VAL A 406 23.12 16.71 6.97
CA VAL A 406 23.30 18.16 7.13
C VAL A 406 22.83 18.68 8.50
N ALA A 407 22.68 17.80 9.50
CA ALA A 407 22.19 18.17 10.83
C ALA A 407 23.02 19.26 11.52
N ALA A 408 24.32 19.32 11.29
CA ALA A 408 25.21 20.32 11.86
C ALA A 408 24.98 21.72 11.27
N ASP A 409 24.55 21.78 10.01
CA ASP A 409 24.39 23.04 9.27
C ASP A 409 22.97 23.62 9.43
N GLU A 410 21.99 22.81 9.87
CA GLU A 410 20.55 23.15 9.88
C GLU A 410 19.89 22.92 11.26
N PRO A 411 20.43 23.53 12.36
CA PRO A 411 19.91 23.29 13.73
C PRO A 411 18.50 23.83 13.94
N GLU A 412 18.08 24.85 13.19
CA GLU A 412 16.70 25.40 13.24
C GLU A 412 15.70 24.38 12.73
N VAL A 413 16.01 23.73 11.59
CA VAL A 413 15.15 22.70 10.99
C VAL A 413 14.99 21.52 11.94
N LEU A 414 16.06 21.09 12.60
CA LEU A 414 15.99 20.03 13.63
C LEU A 414 15.03 20.41 14.74
N ARG A 415 15.08 21.66 15.25
CA ARG A 415 14.16 22.13 16.29
C ARG A 415 12.71 22.17 15.82
N GLU A 416 12.46 22.60 14.61
CA GLU A 416 11.09 22.62 14.03
C GLU A 416 10.51 21.23 13.90
N ILE A 417 11.27 20.25 13.38
CA ILE A 417 10.81 18.87 13.23
C ILE A 417 10.64 18.24 14.62
N GLN A 418 11.55 18.51 15.56
CA GLN A 418 11.43 18.03 16.94
C GLN A 418 10.13 18.51 17.59
N ALA A 419 9.81 19.80 17.48
CA ALA A 419 8.56 20.35 18.02
C ALA A 419 7.31 19.70 17.39
N MET A 420 7.34 19.45 16.08
CA MET A 420 6.27 18.70 15.39
C MET A 420 6.13 17.28 15.93
N VAL A 421 7.24 16.59 16.17
CA VAL A 421 7.26 15.23 16.72
C VAL A 421 6.78 15.19 18.17
N ASP A 422 7.14 16.18 18.99
CA ASP A 422 6.72 16.25 20.37
C ASP A 422 5.20 16.48 20.46
N ALA A 423 4.65 17.40 19.66
CA ALA A 423 3.21 17.58 19.55
C ALA A 423 2.47 16.32 19.09
N HIS A 424 3.04 15.59 18.11
CA HIS A 424 2.49 14.31 17.67
C HIS A 424 2.48 13.24 18.78
N LYS A 425 3.57 13.17 19.58
CA LYS A 425 3.66 12.21 20.70
C LYS A 425 2.68 12.54 21.84
N GLU A 426 2.41 13.81 22.08
CA GLU A 426 1.41 14.26 23.09
C GLU A 426 -0.01 13.88 22.68
N GLU A 427 -0.33 13.97 21.40
CA GLU A 427 -1.65 13.62 20.84
C GLU A 427 -1.84 12.10 20.66
N LEU A 428 -0.74 11.35 20.53
CA LEU A 428 -0.78 9.96 20.12
C LEU A 428 -1.29 9.04 21.25
N VAL A 429 -2.44 8.42 21.01
CA VAL A 429 -2.91 7.30 21.80
C VAL A 429 -2.59 6.01 21.03
N LYS A 430 -1.67 5.21 21.56
CA LYS A 430 -1.32 3.90 21.01
C LYS A 430 -2.32 2.85 21.48
N ALA A 431 -2.83 2.05 20.55
CA ALA A 431 -3.63 0.89 20.90
C ALA A 431 -2.73 -0.32 21.29
N PRO A 432 -3.24 -1.25 22.09
CA PRO A 432 -2.56 -2.53 22.33
C PRO A 432 -2.34 -3.29 21.04
N SER A 433 -1.18 -3.96 20.92
CA SER A 433 -0.86 -4.75 19.74
C SER A 433 -1.87 -5.88 19.50
N GLN A 434 -2.29 -6.03 18.24
CA GLN A 434 -3.11 -7.13 17.74
C GLN A 434 -2.27 -8.19 17.03
N LEU A 435 -0.96 -7.97 16.92
CA LEU A 435 -0.01 -8.85 16.25
C LEU A 435 0.53 -9.87 17.28
N ASP A 436 -0.34 -10.73 17.79
CA ASP A 436 0.00 -11.72 18.80
C ASP A 436 0.24 -13.11 18.20
N ILE A 437 1.30 -13.77 18.63
CA ILE A 437 1.59 -15.17 18.37
C ILE A 437 1.77 -15.87 19.73
N PRO A 438 0.74 -16.54 20.26
CA PRO A 438 0.73 -17.04 21.64
C PRO A 438 1.81 -18.07 21.99
N GLU A 439 2.44 -18.72 21.03
CA GLU A 439 3.26 -19.93 21.26
C GLU A 439 4.66 -19.92 20.62
N TRP A 440 5.16 -18.78 20.19
CA TRP A 440 6.57 -18.71 19.83
C TRP A 440 7.39 -18.53 21.11
N ASN A 441 7.59 -19.62 21.83
CA ASN A 441 8.63 -19.70 22.84
C ASN A 441 9.98 -19.52 22.17
N ASP A 442 10.78 -18.64 22.76
CA ASP A 442 12.13 -18.23 22.34
C ASP A 442 13.09 -19.38 22.07
#